data_ae8d831b1b258e5b6153d06de1a8fc30
#
_entry.id   ae8d831b1b258e5b6153d06de1a8fc30
#
_cell.length_a   1.000
_cell.length_b   1.000
_cell.length_c   1.000
_cell.angle_alpha   90.00
_cell.angle_beta   90.00
_cell.angle_gamma   90.00
#
_symmetry.space_group_name_H-M   'P 1'
#
loop_
_entity.id
_entity.type
_entity.pdbx_description
1 polymer ?
#
loop_
_entity_poly.entity_id
_entity_poly.type
_entity_poly.pdbx_seq_one_letter_code
_entity_poly.pdbx_strand_id
1 'polypeptide(L)'
;IHELEEKKIDIIHTSPSHHFPTGIVMPVSRRYELLGWAAKKKQRYIIEDDYDSELRLSGKPFPTLQSIDVSGKVIYMNTFTKTLASTVRISYMVLPEDLAKRFYSELSFYSCTVSNFEQYTLAQFMENGSFEKHINRLRNYYQNKRDAILKELKSGSIGKYITIQEEEAGVHF
;
A
#
# COMPACT_ATOMS: atom_id res chain seq x y z
N ILE A 1 17.67 8.87 5.32
CA ILE A 1 17.33 9.77 6.44
C ILE A 1 18.14 11.06 6.38
N HIS A 2 19.47 10.98 6.15
CA HIS A 2 20.35 12.16 6.08
C HIS A 2 19.79 13.25 5.14
N GLU A 3 19.42 12.90 3.91
CA GLU A 3 18.82 13.86 2.97
C GLU A 3 17.52 14.51 3.47
N LEU A 4 16.68 13.76 4.20
CA LEU A 4 15.44 14.28 4.77
C LEU A 4 15.71 15.34 5.85
N GLU A 5 16.78 15.16 6.62
CA GLU A 5 17.20 16.13 7.64
C GLU A 5 17.81 17.39 7.00
N GLU A 6 18.70 17.21 6.03
CA GLU A 6 19.35 18.33 5.31
C GLU A 6 18.34 19.22 4.57
N LYS A 7 17.39 18.60 3.87
CA LYS A 7 16.39 19.32 3.08
C LYS A 7 15.21 19.86 3.92
N LYS A 8 15.24 19.69 5.24
CA LYS A 8 14.19 20.13 6.19
C LYS A 8 12.78 19.66 5.77
N ILE A 9 12.69 18.40 5.35
CA ILE A 9 11.42 17.79 4.93
C ILE A 9 10.55 17.56 6.17
N ASP A 10 9.26 17.85 6.05
CA ASP A 10 8.26 17.60 7.10
C ASP A 10 7.28 16.48 6.72
N ILE A 11 7.02 16.26 5.43
CA ILE A 11 6.10 15.22 4.95
C ILE A 11 6.80 14.40 3.88
N ILE A 12 6.70 13.07 3.97
CA ILE A 12 7.14 12.15 2.93
C ILE A 12 5.97 11.29 2.47
N HIS A 13 5.94 10.97 1.17
CA HIS A 13 5.02 10.00 0.58
C HIS A 13 5.85 8.81 0.11
N THR A 14 5.41 7.59 0.43
CA THR A 14 6.14 6.36 0.08
C THR A 14 5.19 5.17 -0.02
N SER A 15 5.56 4.17 -0.84
CA SER A 15 4.85 2.91 -0.99
C SER A 15 5.74 1.75 -0.51
N PRO A 16 5.81 1.50 0.82
CA PRO A 16 6.80 0.58 1.39
C PRO A 16 6.58 -0.87 1.04
N SER A 17 5.34 -1.25 0.75
CA SER A 17 4.96 -2.64 0.43
C SER A 17 5.36 -3.02 -0.99
N HIS A 18 5.31 -2.05 -1.93
CA HIS A 18 5.61 -2.28 -3.34
C HIS A 18 5.81 -0.94 -4.07
N HIS A 19 7.04 -0.48 -4.18
CA HIS A 19 7.33 0.82 -4.76
C HIS A 19 7.22 0.81 -6.28
N PHE A 20 6.33 1.63 -6.84
CA PHE A 20 6.24 1.84 -8.29
C PHE A 20 7.22 2.95 -8.72
N PRO A 21 7.97 2.77 -9.85
CA PRO A 21 7.95 1.65 -10.79
C PRO A 21 9.02 0.57 -10.51
N THR A 22 9.73 0.64 -9.40
CA THR A 22 10.95 -0.18 -9.17
C THR A 22 10.66 -1.59 -8.67
N GLY A 23 9.45 -1.89 -8.21
CA GLY A 23 9.11 -3.17 -7.58
C GLY A 23 9.70 -3.40 -6.17
N ILE A 24 10.54 -2.48 -5.68
CA ILE A 24 11.29 -2.66 -4.44
C ILE A 24 10.36 -2.68 -3.23
N VAL A 25 10.55 -3.67 -2.36
CA VAL A 25 9.95 -3.73 -1.03
C VAL A 25 10.88 -3.07 -0.01
N MET A 26 10.36 -2.11 0.76
CA MET A 26 11.15 -1.42 1.78
C MET A 26 11.48 -2.37 2.93
N PRO A 27 12.77 -2.58 3.25
CA PRO A 27 13.19 -3.40 4.38
C PRO A 27 12.62 -2.89 5.71
N VAL A 28 12.34 -3.82 6.64
CA VAL A 28 11.77 -3.49 7.96
C VAL A 28 12.65 -2.51 8.74
N SER A 29 13.98 -2.65 8.68
CA SER A 29 14.91 -1.71 9.30
C SER A 29 14.71 -0.28 8.81
N ARG A 30 14.51 -0.10 7.51
CA ARG A 30 14.26 1.22 6.92
C ARG A 30 12.91 1.79 7.36
N ARG A 31 11.90 0.95 7.57
CA ARG A 31 10.61 1.37 8.12
C ARG A 31 10.77 1.98 9.51
N TYR A 32 11.52 1.31 10.40
CA TYR A 32 11.82 1.85 11.73
C TYR A 32 12.66 3.14 11.70
N GLU A 33 13.62 3.26 10.78
CA GLU A 33 14.38 4.49 10.61
C GLU A 33 13.48 5.68 10.22
N LEU A 34 12.52 5.46 9.32
CA LEU A 34 11.56 6.50 8.90
C LEU A 34 10.63 6.89 10.04
N LEU A 35 10.11 5.92 10.79
CA LEU A 35 9.29 6.20 11.98
C LEU A 35 10.08 6.99 13.03
N GLY A 36 11.34 6.59 13.28
CA GLY A 36 12.23 7.33 14.18
C GLY A 36 12.51 8.75 13.69
N TRP A 37 12.64 8.97 12.39
CA TRP A 37 12.77 10.31 11.82
C TRP A 37 11.51 11.15 12.02
N ALA A 38 10.33 10.58 11.77
CA ALA A 38 9.07 11.29 11.92
C ALA A 38 8.77 11.65 13.38
N ALA A 39 9.08 10.74 14.31
CA ALA A 39 8.88 10.96 15.76
C ALA A 39 9.69 12.12 16.34
N LYS A 40 10.81 12.53 15.71
CA LYS A 40 11.66 13.62 16.21
C LYS A 40 11.01 15.01 16.20
N LYS A 41 10.00 15.24 15.34
CA LYS A 41 9.34 16.55 15.23
C LYS A 41 7.82 16.40 15.15
N LYS A 42 7.10 17.31 15.81
CA LYS A 42 5.64 17.29 15.87
C LYS A 42 4.99 17.39 14.46
N GLN A 43 5.53 18.23 13.61
CA GLN A 43 4.98 18.50 12.26
C GLN A 43 5.35 17.46 11.20
N ARG A 44 6.17 16.43 11.52
CA ARG A 44 6.55 15.41 10.56
C ARG A 44 5.49 14.32 10.46
N TYR A 45 5.19 13.94 9.22
CA TYR A 45 4.27 12.83 8.91
C TYR A 45 4.80 12.00 7.74
N ILE A 46 4.35 10.76 7.69
CA ILE A 46 4.61 9.82 6.60
C ILE A 46 3.26 9.48 5.98
N ILE A 47 3.11 9.68 4.69
CA ILE A 47 1.98 9.16 3.91
C ILE A 47 2.42 7.80 3.36
N GLU A 48 1.81 6.74 3.87
CA GLU A 48 2.00 5.37 3.40
C GLU A 48 0.93 5.04 2.38
N ASP A 49 1.34 4.87 1.12
CA ASP A 49 0.45 4.50 0.02
C ASP A 49 0.59 2.99 -0.25
N ASP A 50 -0.40 2.24 0.22
CA ASP A 50 -0.41 0.77 0.21
C ASP A 50 -1.47 0.25 -0.78
N TYR A 51 -1.22 0.46 -2.07
CA TYR A 51 -2.22 0.32 -3.13
C TYR A 51 -2.45 -1.12 -3.63
N ASP A 52 -1.58 -2.09 -3.28
CA ASP A 52 -1.66 -3.47 -3.81
C ASP A 52 -1.14 -4.58 -2.86
N SER A 53 -0.94 -4.28 -1.58
CA SER A 53 -0.39 -5.25 -0.62
C SER A 53 -1.27 -6.50 -0.44
N GLU A 54 -2.57 -6.40 -0.65
CA GLU A 54 -3.48 -7.55 -0.67
C GLU A 54 -3.15 -8.54 -1.79
N LEU A 55 -2.51 -8.08 -2.86
CA LEU A 55 -2.11 -8.90 -4.02
C LEU A 55 -0.69 -9.44 -3.93
N ARG A 56 -0.06 -9.42 -2.75
CA ARG A 56 1.21 -10.10 -2.52
C ARG A 56 1.06 -11.59 -2.82
N LEU A 57 1.91 -12.10 -3.74
CA LEU A 57 1.75 -13.43 -4.33
C LEU A 57 2.40 -14.54 -3.50
N SER A 58 3.34 -14.21 -2.62
CA SER A 58 4.04 -15.19 -1.78
C SER A 58 4.53 -14.57 -0.47
N GLY A 59 4.84 -15.44 0.50
CA GLY A 59 5.35 -15.06 1.81
C GLY A 59 4.31 -14.43 2.74
N LYS A 60 4.74 -14.10 3.96
CA LYS A 60 3.91 -13.37 4.93
C LYS A 60 3.87 -11.89 4.56
N PRO A 61 2.73 -11.20 4.77
CA PRO A 61 2.68 -9.75 4.63
C PRO A 61 3.73 -9.08 5.52
N PHE A 62 4.38 -8.04 4.99
CA PHE A 62 5.20 -7.19 5.84
C PHE A 62 4.30 -6.28 6.69
N PRO A 63 4.69 -5.97 7.93
CA PRO A 63 3.95 -5.01 8.73
C PRO A 63 3.97 -3.65 8.04
N THR A 64 2.83 -3.00 7.88
CA THR A 64 2.75 -1.63 7.36
C THR A 64 3.47 -0.67 8.31
N LEU A 65 3.89 0.50 7.82
CA LEU A 65 4.39 1.57 8.69
C LEU A 65 3.34 1.93 9.74
N GLN A 66 2.08 2.03 9.33
CA GLN A 66 0.96 2.34 10.21
C GLN A 66 0.79 1.29 11.32
N SER A 67 0.94 -0.01 11.02
CA SER A 67 0.74 -1.08 12.00
C SER A 67 1.83 -1.14 13.09
N ILE A 68 3.00 -0.56 12.84
CA ILE A 68 4.12 -0.49 13.79
C ILE A 68 4.39 0.93 14.29
N ASP A 69 3.56 1.91 13.91
CA ASP A 69 3.67 3.29 14.37
C ASP A 69 3.05 3.48 15.75
N VAL A 70 3.89 3.69 16.75
CA VAL A 70 3.49 4.00 18.12
C VAL A 70 3.40 5.50 18.41
N SER A 71 3.76 6.34 17.44
CA SER A 71 3.91 7.79 17.61
C SER A 71 2.83 8.62 16.91
N GLY A 72 1.90 7.97 16.20
CA GLY A 72 0.85 8.64 15.45
C GLY A 72 1.39 9.55 14.35
N LYS A 73 2.33 9.04 13.55
CA LYS A 73 3.00 9.78 12.47
C LYS A 73 2.66 9.31 11.08
N VAL A 74 1.94 8.19 10.94
CA VAL A 74 1.63 7.59 9.65
C VAL A 74 0.19 7.89 9.26
N ILE A 75 0.01 8.48 8.09
CA ILE A 75 -1.25 8.58 7.37
C ILE A 75 -1.26 7.42 6.39
N TYR A 76 -2.07 6.39 6.67
CA TYR A 76 -2.17 5.23 5.80
C TYR A 76 -3.24 5.44 4.73
N MET A 77 -2.93 5.10 3.49
CA MET A 77 -3.85 5.18 2.36
C MET A 77 -3.89 3.85 1.61
N ASN A 78 -5.09 3.44 1.20
CA ASN A 78 -5.27 2.28 0.35
C ASN A 78 -6.46 2.47 -0.61
N THR A 79 -6.55 1.63 -1.62
CA THR A 79 -7.58 1.71 -2.67
C THR A 79 -8.13 0.33 -3.05
N PHE A 80 -9.42 0.25 -3.29
CA PHE A 80 -10.08 -0.96 -3.81
C PHE A 80 -9.96 -1.11 -5.34
N THR A 81 -9.39 -0.13 -6.02
CA THR A 81 -9.25 -0.14 -7.49
C THR A 81 -8.45 -1.34 -8.01
N LYS A 82 -7.39 -1.73 -7.32
CA LYS A 82 -6.54 -2.87 -7.71
C LYS A 82 -7.13 -4.21 -7.29
N THR A 83 -7.83 -4.22 -6.16
CA THR A 83 -8.34 -5.44 -5.53
C THR A 83 -9.75 -5.83 -5.99
N LEU A 84 -10.53 -4.89 -6.53
CA LEU A 84 -11.87 -5.16 -7.06
C LEU A 84 -11.91 -4.99 -8.59
N ALA A 85 -12.06 -3.76 -9.04
CA ALA A 85 -12.09 -3.43 -10.46
C ALA A 85 -11.67 -1.98 -10.67
N SER A 86 -11.14 -1.65 -11.85
CA SER A 86 -10.71 -0.29 -12.21
C SER A 86 -11.87 0.73 -12.18
N THR A 87 -13.10 0.25 -12.31
CA THR A 87 -14.32 1.07 -12.21
C THR A 87 -14.72 1.38 -10.77
N VAL A 88 -14.28 0.59 -9.80
CA VAL A 88 -14.50 0.86 -8.37
C VAL A 88 -13.50 1.90 -7.91
N ARG A 89 -13.98 3.13 -7.75
CA ARG A 89 -13.14 4.29 -7.43
C ARG A 89 -13.23 4.67 -5.95
N ILE A 90 -13.06 3.66 -5.08
CA ILE A 90 -13.09 3.82 -3.63
C ILE A 90 -11.68 3.70 -3.09
N SER A 91 -11.27 4.71 -2.32
CA SER A 91 -10.05 4.72 -1.54
C SER A 91 -10.39 5.11 -0.10
N TYR A 92 -9.54 4.76 0.83
CA TYR A 92 -9.70 5.16 2.22
C TYR A 92 -8.36 5.57 2.82
N MET A 93 -8.42 6.33 3.91
CA MET A 93 -7.24 6.65 4.69
C MET A 93 -7.51 6.43 6.19
N VAL A 94 -6.47 6.03 6.88
CA VAL A 94 -6.45 5.93 8.34
C VAL A 94 -5.56 7.04 8.85
N LEU A 95 -6.16 7.98 9.56
CA LEU A 95 -5.47 9.15 10.11
C LEU A 95 -5.00 8.88 11.54
N PRO A 96 -3.84 9.41 11.96
CA PRO A 96 -3.53 9.57 13.36
C PRO A 96 -4.65 10.30 14.09
N GLU A 97 -4.88 9.96 15.36
CA GLU A 97 -6.04 10.47 16.13
C GLU A 97 -6.15 12.00 16.14
N ASP A 98 -5.02 12.69 16.33
CA ASP A 98 -4.99 14.17 16.34
C ASP A 98 -5.35 14.76 14.96
N LEU A 99 -4.90 14.13 13.87
CA LEU A 99 -5.28 14.55 12.52
C LEU A 99 -6.74 14.22 12.21
N ALA A 100 -7.25 13.09 12.70
CA ALA A 100 -8.67 12.75 12.55
C ALA A 100 -9.57 13.78 13.25
N LYS A 101 -9.23 14.19 14.49
CA LYS A 101 -9.95 15.25 15.22
C LYS A 101 -9.96 16.56 14.42
N ARG A 102 -8.81 16.95 13.89
CA ARG A 102 -8.71 18.16 13.06
C ARG A 102 -9.49 18.05 11.76
N PHE A 103 -9.42 16.90 11.10
CA PHE A 103 -10.18 16.64 9.89
C PHE A 103 -11.67 16.85 10.11
N TYR A 104 -12.24 16.28 11.18
CA TYR A 104 -13.66 16.44 11.49
C TYR A 104 -14.02 17.86 11.93
N SER A 105 -13.14 18.57 12.61
CA SER A 105 -13.41 19.95 13.04
C SER A 105 -13.28 20.99 11.92
N GLU A 106 -12.32 20.78 11.01
CA GLU A 106 -11.99 21.77 9.98
C GLU A 106 -12.63 21.45 8.61
N LEU A 107 -12.88 20.16 8.32
CA LEU A 107 -13.29 19.67 7.00
C LEU A 107 -14.64 18.93 7.00
N SER A 108 -15.41 18.98 8.10
CA SER A 108 -16.71 18.30 8.21
C SER A 108 -17.77 18.79 7.21
N PHE A 109 -17.55 19.95 6.59
CA PHE A 109 -18.42 20.49 5.54
C PHE A 109 -18.23 19.79 4.18
N TYR A 110 -17.17 19.01 3.98
CA TYR A 110 -17.00 18.21 2.78
C TYR A 110 -17.83 16.93 2.86
N SER A 111 -18.65 16.70 1.86
CA SER A 111 -19.34 15.43 1.69
C SER A 111 -18.42 14.36 1.16
N CYS A 112 -18.61 13.12 1.61
CA CYS A 112 -17.94 11.98 1.01
C CYS A 112 -18.35 11.84 -0.46
N THR A 113 -17.36 11.70 -1.35
CA THR A 113 -17.61 11.55 -2.79
C THR A 113 -18.05 10.15 -3.19
N VAL A 114 -17.88 9.16 -2.30
CA VAL A 114 -18.38 7.79 -2.50
C VAL A 114 -19.82 7.71 -2.08
N SER A 115 -20.69 7.24 -2.98
CA SER A 115 -22.13 7.11 -2.68
C SER A 115 -22.39 6.12 -1.54
N ASN A 116 -23.44 6.36 -0.75
CA ASN A 116 -23.83 5.43 0.31
C ASN A 116 -24.14 4.02 -0.23
N PHE A 117 -24.69 3.93 -1.44
CA PHE A 117 -24.97 2.65 -2.09
C PHE A 117 -23.67 1.83 -2.30
N GLU A 118 -22.62 2.47 -2.82
CA GLU A 118 -21.33 1.82 -3.02
C GLU A 118 -20.68 1.43 -1.68
N GLN A 119 -20.74 2.31 -0.67
CA GLN A 119 -20.22 2.02 0.67
C GLN A 119 -20.94 0.81 1.30
N TYR A 120 -22.27 0.75 1.29
CA TYR A 120 -23.03 -0.38 1.83
C TYR A 120 -22.79 -1.67 1.04
N THR A 121 -22.71 -1.57 -0.29
CA THR A 121 -22.41 -2.73 -1.13
C THR A 121 -21.06 -3.32 -0.81
N LEU A 122 -20.03 -2.45 -0.66
CA LEU A 122 -18.68 -2.87 -0.28
C LEU A 122 -18.68 -3.48 1.12
N ALA A 123 -19.35 -2.86 2.08
CA ALA A 123 -19.45 -3.39 3.45
C ALA A 123 -20.06 -4.79 3.47
N GLN A 124 -21.18 -5.01 2.79
CA GLN A 124 -21.80 -6.33 2.69
C GLN A 124 -20.89 -7.35 1.98
N PHE A 125 -20.17 -6.93 0.94
CA PHE A 125 -19.22 -7.79 0.23
C PHE A 125 -18.07 -8.24 1.12
N MET A 126 -17.66 -7.41 2.06
CA MET A 126 -16.63 -7.74 3.07
C MET A 126 -17.22 -8.62 4.18
N GLU A 127 -18.35 -8.23 4.77
CA GLU A 127 -18.98 -8.91 5.91
C GLU A 127 -19.35 -10.37 5.63
N ASN A 128 -19.80 -10.69 4.41
CA ASN A 128 -20.16 -12.05 4.02
C ASN A 128 -18.97 -12.91 3.57
N GLY A 129 -17.74 -12.42 3.67
CA GLY A 129 -16.50 -13.11 3.30
C GLY A 129 -16.27 -13.25 1.79
N SER A 130 -17.06 -12.56 0.96
CA SER A 130 -16.91 -12.61 -0.50
C SER A 130 -15.65 -11.87 -0.95
N PHE A 131 -15.26 -10.83 -0.23
CA PHE A 131 -14.05 -10.07 -0.51
C PHE A 131 -12.80 -10.95 -0.36
N GLU A 132 -12.64 -11.67 0.74
CA GLU A 132 -11.51 -12.57 0.98
C GLU A 132 -11.43 -13.69 -0.05
N LYS A 133 -12.59 -14.28 -0.41
CA LYS A 133 -12.66 -15.28 -1.48
C LYS A 133 -12.24 -14.71 -2.82
N HIS A 134 -12.62 -13.47 -3.11
CA HIS A 134 -12.23 -12.77 -4.33
C HIS A 134 -10.71 -12.48 -4.35
N ILE A 135 -10.14 -11.95 -3.28
CA ILE A 135 -8.70 -11.70 -3.16
C ILE A 135 -7.91 -12.99 -3.34
N ASN A 136 -8.32 -14.10 -2.71
CA ASN A 136 -7.64 -15.38 -2.87
C ASN A 136 -7.67 -15.89 -4.32
N ARG A 137 -8.79 -15.71 -5.04
CA ARG A 137 -8.86 -16.04 -6.47
C ARG A 137 -7.95 -15.15 -7.32
N LEU A 138 -7.90 -13.86 -7.02
CA LEU A 138 -6.99 -12.93 -7.71
C LEU A 138 -5.52 -13.29 -7.48
N ARG A 139 -5.13 -13.59 -6.24
CA ARG A 139 -3.77 -14.03 -5.92
C ARG A 139 -3.38 -15.25 -6.74
N ASN A 140 -4.20 -16.29 -6.76
CA ASN A 140 -3.95 -17.50 -7.53
C ASN A 140 -3.86 -17.20 -9.03
N TYR A 141 -4.74 -16.36 -9.56
CA TYR A 141 -4.72 -15.97 -10.96
C TYR A 141 -3.42 -15.22 -11.32
N TYR A 142 -3.06 -14.21 -10.54
CA TYR A 142 -1.84 -13.44 -10.80
C TYR A 142 -0.57 -14.27 -10.57
N GLN A 143 -0.55 -15.15 -9.58
CA GLN A 143 0.56 -16.06 -9.36
C GLN A 143 0.80 -16.96 -10.59
N ASN A 144 -0.24 -17.58 -11.11
CA ASN A 144 -0.13 -18.43 -12.30
C ASN A 144 0.34 -17.61 -13.52
N LYS A 145 -0.15 -16.39 -13.69
CA LYS A 145 0.28 -15.49 -14.77
C LYS A 145 1.75 -15.09 -14.63
N ARG A 146 2.15 -14.68 -13.44
CA ARG A 146 3.54 -14.36 -13.12
C ARG A 146 4.47 -15.53 -13.43
N ASP A 147 4.14 -16.72 -12.92
CA ASP A 147 4.98 -17.90 -13.07
C ASP A 147 5.15 -18.28 -14.56
N ALA A 148 4.09 -18.16 -15.35
CA ALA A 148 4.15 -18.35 -16.79
C ALA A 148 5.07 -17.32 -17.47
N ILE A 149 4.93 -16.04 -17.15
CA ILE A 149 5.77 -14.97 -17.70
C ILE A 149 7.23 -15.18 -17.29
N LEU A 150 7.50 -15.45 -16.01
CA LEU A 150 8.86 -15.69 -15.51
C LEU A 150 9.52 -16.88 -16.19
N LYS A 151 8.76 -17.95 -16.41
CA LYS A 151 9.25 -19.13 -17.13
C LYS A 151 9.68 -18.77 -18.56
N GLU A 152 8.83 -18.06 -19.31
CA GLU A 152 9.14 -17.62 -20.67
C GLU A 152 10.34 -16.67 -20.72
N LEU A 153 10.39 -15.70 -19.79
CA LEU A 153 11.51 -14.75 -19.71
C LEU A 153 12.84 -15.47 -19.40
N LYS A 154 12.84 -16.38 -18.42
CA LYS A 154 14.05 -17.11 -17.99
C LYS A 154 14.52 -18.13 -19.03
N SER A 155 13.62 -18.79 -19.75
CA SER A 155 13.95 -19.79 -20.79
C SER A 155 14.15 -19.19 -22.17
N GLY A 156 13.69 -17.98 -22.42
CA GLY A 156 13.79 -17.31 -23.71
C GLY A 156 15.21 -16.81 -24.04
N SER A 157 15.40 -16.42 -25.30
CA SER A 157 16.69 -15.88 -25.78
C SER A 157 17.22 -14.68 -25.04
N ILE A 158 16.34 -13.89 -24.40
CA ILE A 158 16.67 -12.72 -23.62
C ILE A 158 17.02 -13.02 -22.15
N GLY A 159 16.73 -14.23 -21.66
CA GLY A 159 16.92 -14.60 -20.25
C GLY A 159 18.33 -14.39 -19.74
N LYS A 160 19.35 -14.58 -20.58
CA LYS A 160 20.77 -14.36 -20.25
C LYS A 160 21.16 -12.88 -20.12
N TYR A 161 20.30 -11.94 -20.53
CA TYR A 161 20.59 -10.49 -20.50
C TYR A 161 19.77 -9.75 -19.44
N ILE A 162 18.85 -10.43 -18.74
CA ILE A 162 17.97 -9.81 -17.76
C ILE A 162 18.21 -10.39 -16.37
N THR A 163 18.05 -9.55 -15.36
CA THR A 163 17.98 -9.95 -13.95
C THR A 163 16.63 -9.49 -13.41
N ILE A 164 15.84 -10.43 -12.90
CA ILE A 164 14.53 -10.14 -12.33
C ILE A 164 14.70 -9.96 -10.83
N GLN A 165 14.17 -8.87 -10.29
CA GLN A 165 14.23 -8.54 -8.88
C GLN A 165 12.81 -8.45 -8.30
N GLU A 166 12.66 -8.75 -6.99
CA GLU A 166 11.40 -8.62 -6.26
C GLU A 166 10.21 -9.34 -6.91
N GLU A 167 10.47 -10.47 -7.59
CA GLU A 167 9.45 -11.22 -8.35
C GLU A 167 8.25 -11.70 -7.51
N GLU A 168 8.33 -11.56 -6.19
CA GLU A 168 7.27 -11.98 -5.25
C GLU A 168 6.49 -10.81 -4.63
N ALA A 169 6.90 -9.58 -4.90
CA ALA A 169 6.39 -8.41 -4.20
C ALA A 169 4.93 -8.04 -4.53
N GLY A 170 4.48 -8.34 -5.76
CA GLY A 170 3.13 -7.97 -6.19
C GLY A 170 2.85 -8.35 -7.65
N VAL A 171 2.05 -7.53 -8.33
CA VAL A 171 1.60 -7.79 -9.72
C VAL A 171 2.51 -7.18 -10.79
N HIS A 172 3.59 -6.54 -10.42
CA HIS A 172 4.64 -6.03 -11.30
C HIS A 172 6.03 -6.26 -10.69
N PHE A 173 7.02 -6.50 -11.52
CA PHE A 173 8.40 -6.84 -11.16
C PHE A 173 9.36 -6.40 -12.28
#